data_2ab9acc3c10ab6c6a1be06e97e4a131c
#
_entry.id   2ab9acc3c10ab6c6a1be06e97e4a131c
#
_cell.length_a   1.000
_cell.length_b   1.000
_cell.length_c   1.000
_cell.angle_alpha   90.00
_cell.angle_beta   90.00
_cell.angle_gamma   90.00
#
_symmetry.space_group_name_H-M   'P 1'
#
loop_
_entity.id
_entity.type
_entity.pdbx_description
1 polymer ?
#
loop_
_entity_poly.entity_id
_entity_poly.type
_entity_poly.pdbx_seq_one_letter_code
_entity_poly.pdbx_strand_id
1 'polypeptide(L)'
;RALYEEKSLLQAWSLRGAPAVFPTRDSDVFLCALQGAHSEQPWVYTRGIGLALGRLSMTVQQLWPLVRGAAQQCLGRQAIVGKPALDAAVAALVLPQLPVEKQPVWNSPSPYGRPDVQTLGGAVASFLLRPCAFERLVVFGRRQGALPVFTSPEAWLGAPLPPPRPDAALRLARRFVHCYG
;
A
#
# COMPACT_ATOMS: atom_id res chain seq x y z
N ARG A 1 9.89 -20.62 -8.34
CA ARG A 1 8.75 -21.52 -8.48
C ARG A 1 7.65 -21.16 -7.50
N ALA A 2 7.85 -21.31 -6.18
CA ALA A 2 6.83 -21.08 -5.14
C ALA A 2 6.16 -19.69 -5.20
N LEU A 3 6.91 -18.63 -5.55
CA LEU A 3 6.38 -17.25 -5.60
C LEU A 3 5.55 -16.96 -6.86
N TYR A 4 5.96 -17.47 -8.04
CA TYR A 4 5.40 -17.02 -9.32
C TYR A 4 4.54 -18.06 -10.04
N GLU A 5 4.74 -19.36 -9.78
CA GLU A 5 4.03 -20.45 -10.44
C GLU A 5 3.01 -21.07 -9.50
N GLU A 6 3.48 -21.63 -8.40
CA GLU A 6 2.62 -22.25 -7.39
C GLU A 6 1.86 -21.22 -6.55
N LYS A 7 2.41 -20.00 -6.44
CA LYS A 7 1.87 -18.90 -5.63
C LYS A 7 1.58 -19.29 -4.17
N SER A 8 2.30 -20.31 -3.70
CA SER A 8 2.30 -20.72 -2.29
C SER A 8 2.98 -19.71 -1.37
N LEU A 9 3.83 -18.84 -1.96
CA LEU A 9 4.38 -17.65 -1.35
C LEU A 9 3.79 -16.40 -2.00
N LEU A 10 3.65 -15.34 -1.20
CA LEU A 10 3.17 -14.02 -1.60
C LEU A 10 4.22 -12.97 -1.23
N GLN A 11 4.37 -11.95 -2.07
CA GLN A 11 5.18 -10.78 -1.77
C GLN A 11 4.28 -9.55 -1.62
N ALA A 12 4.41 -8.83 -0.51
CA ALA A 12 3.71 -7.57 -0.27
C ALA A 12 4.51 -6.66 0.67
N TRP A 13 4.10 -5.40 0.80
CA TRP A 13 4.56 -4.58 1.94
C TRP A 13 3.99 -5.17 3.23
N SER A 14 4.87 -5.42 4.17
CA SER A 14 4.55 -6.07 5.44
C SER A 14 5.26 -5.33 6.59
N LEU A 15 5.90 -6.05 7.49
CA LEU A 15 6.57 -5.50 8.66
C LEU A 15 7.41 -4.27 8.32
N ARG A 16 7.22 -3.18 9.07
CA ARG A 16 7.90 -1.89 8.91
C ARG A 16 7.63 -1.21 7.55
N GLY A 17 6.59 -1.62 6.82
CA GLY A 17 6.28 -1.12 5.48
C GLY A 17 7.30 -1.54 4.41
N ALA A 18 8.12 -2.53 4.68
CA ALA A 18 9.09 -3.08 3.73
C ALA A 18 8.48 -4.26 2.92
N PRO A 19 8.95 -4.49 1.68
CA PRO A 19 8.57 -5.70 0.94
C PRO A 19 9.07 -6.94 1.66
N ALA A 20 8.18 -7.91 1.89
CA ALA A 20 8.49 -9.20 2.49
C ALA A 20 7.84 -10.33 1.70
N VAL A 21 8.42 -11.52 1.78
CA VAL A 21 7.87 -12.75 1.21
C VAL A 21 7.44 -13.66 2.34
N PHE A 22 6.22 -14.17 2.27
CA PHE A 22 5.61 -15.00 3.30
C PHE A 22 4.64 -16.03 2.68
N PRO A 23 4.26 -17.11 3.41
CA PRO A 23 3.29 -18.06 2.90
C PRO A 23 1.93 -17.41 2.62
N THR A 24 1.36 -17.65 1.44
CA THR A 24 0.07 -17.08 1.03
C THR A 24 -1.04 -17.39 2.04
N ARG A 25 -1.04 -18.61 2.62
CA ARG A 25 -1.98 -19.05 3.66
C ARG A 25 -1.90 -18.26 4.98
N ASP A 26 -0.79 -17.54 5.19
CA ASP A 26 -0.54 -16.74 6.40
C ASP A 26 -0.63 -15.22 6.09
N SER A 27 -1.26 -14.84 4.98
CA SER A 27 -1.41 -13.43 4.57
C SER A 27 -2.09 -12.57 5.63
N ASP A 28 -3.01 -13.11 6.41
CA ASP A 28 -3.64 -12.43 7.54
C ASP A 28 -2.62 -12.05 8.63
N VAL A 29 -1.68 -12.94 8.93
CA VAL A 29 -0.62 -12.72 9.94
C VAL A 29 0.35 -11.60 9.48
N PHE A 30 0.73 -11.61 8.20
CA PHE A 30 1.74 -10.68 7.67
C PHE A 30 1.16 -9.38 7.10
N LEU A 31 -0.16 -9.28 6.94
CA LEU A 31 -0.86 -8.09 6.45
C LEU A 31 -1.87 -7.57 7.47
N CYS A 32 -2.95 -8.29 7.73
CA CYS A 32 -4.05 -7.79 8.56
C CYS A 32 -3.63 -7.51 10.02
N ALA A 33 -2.71 -8.33 10.57
CA ALA A 33 -2.17 -8.10 11.91
C ALA A 33 -1.37 -6.78 12.06
N LEU A 34 -1.02 -6.14 10.94
CA LEU A 34 -0.29 -4.87 10.91
C LEU A 34 -1.20 -3.66 10.74
N GLN A 35 -2.50 -3.87 10.57
CA GLN A 35 -3.45 -2.77 10.51
C GLN A 35 -3.49 -2.05 11.87
N GLY A 36 -3.16 -0.76 11.86
CA GLY A 36 -3.36 0.09 13.02
C GLY A 36 -4.80 0.57 13.13
N ALA A 37 -5.22 0.95 14.32
CA ALA A 37 -6.52 1.58 14.53
C ALA A 37 -6.64 2.90 13.76
N HIS A 38 -7.84 3.23 13.28
CA HIS A 38 -8.05 4.50 12.57
C HIS A 38 -7.76 5.74 13.45
N SER A 39 -7.91 5.61 14.77
CA SER A 39 -7.57 6.67 15.75
C SER A 39 -6.06 6.94 15.86
N GLU A 40 -5.21 6.04 15.37
CA GLU A 40 -3.75 6.18 15.44
C GLU A 40 -3.14 6.83 14.19
N GLN A 41 -3.97 7.36 13.29
CA GLN A 41 -3.50 8.00 12.06
C GLN A 41 -2.83 9.37 12.33
N PRO A 42 -1.72 9.72 11.67
CA PRO A 42 -0.97 8.86 10.74
C PRO A 42 -0.24 7.72 11.47
N TRP A 43 -0.41 6.50 10.99
CA TRP A 43 0.25 5.33 11.58
C TRP A 43 1.77 5.47 11.60
N VAL A 44 2.42 4.78 12.51
CA VAL A 44 3.88 4.88 12.72
C VAL A 44 4.69 4.69 11.41
N TYR A 45 4.24 3.79 10.54
CA TYR A 45 4.89 3.52 9.25
C TYR A 45 4.53 4.53 8.14
N THR A 46 3.66 5.49 8.41
CA THR A 46 3.29 6.58 7.50
C THR A 46 3.59 7.98 8.04
N ARG A 47 4.25 8.11 9.19
CA ARG A 47 4.52 9.41 9.85
C ARG A 47 5.21 10.44 8.96
N GLY A 48 6.01 10.00 7.99
CA GLY A 48 6.63 10.88 7.00
C GLY A 48 5.65 11.70 6.16
N ILE A 49 4.36 11.31 6.09
CA ILE A 49 3.33 12.03 5.33
C ILE A 49 3.01 13.44 5.87
N GLY A 50 3.42 13.76 7.11
CA GLY A 50 3.02 14.98 7.81
C GLY A 50 3.27 16.28 7.03
N LEU A 51 4.40 16.37 6.32
CA LEU A 51 4.71 17.56 5.48
C LEU A 51 3.70 17.73 4.33
N ALA A 52 3.29 16.63 3.68
CA ALA A 52 2.28 16.68 2.63
C ALA A 52 0.90 17.05 3.17
N LEU A 53 0.52 16.48 4.32
CA LEU A 53 -0.74 16.82 5.00
C LEU A 53 -0.80 18.31 5.34
N GLY A 54 0.29 18.87 5.88
CA GLY A 54 0.38 20.30 6.19
C GLY A 54 0.21 21.18 4.96
N ARG A 55 0.86 20.85 3.83
CA ARG A 55 0.71 21.60 2.57
C ARG A 55 -0.71 21.52 2.00
N LEU A 56 -1.35 20.37 2.10
CA LEU A 56 -2.73 20.16 1.65
C LEU A 56 -3.75 20.74 2.62
N SER A 57 -3.37 21.02 3.88
CA SER A 57 -4.31 21.29 4.96
C SER A 57 -5.41 20.22 5.02
N MET A 58 -5.00 18.95 4.96
CA MET A 58 -5.87 17.78 5.01
C MET A 58 -5.32 16.76 6.00
N THR A 59 -6.21 15.88 6.48
CA THR A 59 -5.86 14.80 7.40
C THR A 59 -5.75 13.46 6.68
N VAL A 60 -5.12 12.46 7.32
CA VAL A 60 -5.12 11.08 6.80
C VAL A 60 -6.55 10.55 6.71
N GLN A 61 -7.41 10.86 7.67
CA GLN A 61 -8.81 10.43 7.70
C GLN A 61 -9.59 10.88 6.44
N GLN A 62 -9.27 12.06 5.94
CA GLN A 62 -9.88 12.59 4.69
C GLN A 62 -9.29 11.94 3.43
N LEU A 63 -7.97 11.72 3.40
CA LEU A 63 -7.27 11.20 2.23
C LEU A 63 -7.33 9.68 2.10
N TRP A 64 -7.37 8.97 3.22
CA TRP A 64 -7.33 7.51 3.25
C TRP A 64 -8.43 6.83 2.42
N PRO A 65 -9.73 7.16 2.57
CA PRO A 65 -10.78 6.54 1.78
C PRO A 65 -10.61 6.79 0.27
N LEU A 66 -10.12 7.96 -0.12
CA LEU A 66 -9.88 8.32 -1.52
C LEU A 66 -8.74 7.49 -2.12
N VAL A 67 -7.60 7.42 -1.43
CA VAL A 67 -6.44 6.62 -1.88
C VAL A 67 -6.77 5.14 -1.88
N ARG A 68 -7.47 4.64 -0.88
CA ARG A 68 -7.94 3.26 -0.79
C ARG A 68 -8.81 2.88 -1.99
N GLY A 69 -9.83 3.69 -2.27
CA GLY A 69 -10.72 3.48 -3.42
C GLY A 69 -9.98 3.55 -4.76
N ALA A 70 -9.08 4.52 -4.92
CA ALA A 70 -8.26 4.65 -6.11
C ALA A 70 -7.32 3.44 -6.32
N ALA A 71 -6.69 2.93 -5.25
CA ALA A 71 -5.85 1.74 -5.32
C ALA A 71 -6.65 0.50 -5.74
N GLN A 72 -7.85 0.30 -5.18
CA GLN A 72 -8.76 -0.78 -5.61
C GLN A 72 -9.13 -0.67 -7.08
N GLN A 73 -9.48 0.53 -7.54
CA GLN A 73 -9.86 0.77 -8.93
C GLN A 73 -8.70 0.53 -9.90
N CYS A 74 -7.48 1.01 -9.58
CA CYS A 74 -6.29 0.80 -10.41
C CYS A 74 -5.97 -0.67 -10.55
N LEU A 75 -5.82 -1.36 -9.42
CA LEU A 75 -5.27 -2.71 -9.34
C LEU A 75 -6.31 -3.79 -9.64
N GLY A 76 -7.60 -3.45 -9.58
CA GLY A 76 -8.68 -4.33 -10.02
C GLY A 76 -8.81 -4.43 -11.54
N ARG A 77 -8.25 -3.47 -12.29
CA ARG A 77 -8.31 -3.43 -13.76
C ARG A 77 -7.09 -4.05 -14.43
N GLN A 78 -5.90 -3.77 -13.91
CA GLN A 78 -4.65 -4.21 -14.51
C GLN A 78 -3.49 -4.21 -13.51
N ALA A 79 -2.45 -4.99 -13.81
CA ALA A 79 -1.20 -4.91 -13.12
C ALA A 79 -0.41 -3.66 -13.55
N ILE A 80 0.27 -3.00 -12.62
CA ILE A 80 1.05 -1.78 -12.89
C ILE A 80 2.54 -2.05 -12.68
N VAL A 81 3.34 -1.69 -13.66
CA VAL A 81 4.80 -1.87 -13.65
C VAL A 81 5.50 -0.63 -13.10
N GLY A 82 6.28 -0.81 -12.06
CA GLY A 82 7.06 0.26 -11.43
C GLY A 82 6.30 1.06 -10.37
N LYS A 83 7.00 1.36 -9.28
CA LYS A 83 6.41 2.11 -8.15
C LYS A 83 6.00 3.54 -8.53
N PRO A 84 6.79 4.31 -9.33
CA PRO A 84 6.38 5.65 -9.74
C PRO A 84 5.09 5.65 -10.57
N ALA A 85 4.89 4.66 -11.44
CA ALA A 85 3.67 4.54 -12.24
C ALA A 85 2.45 4.21 -11.36
N LEU A 86 2.60 3.35 -10.36
CA LEU A 86 1.54 3.07 -9.40
C LEU A 86 1.17 4.32 -8.60
N ASP A 87 2.16 5.05 -8.08
CA ASP A 87 1.93 6.29 -7.32
C ASP A 87 1.18 7.32 -8.16
N ALA A 88 1.60 7.52 -9.41
CA ALA A 88 0.97 8.45 -10.34
C ALA A 88 -0.46 8.04 -10.72
N ALA A 89 -0.69 6.76 -10.99
CA ALA A 89 -2.02 6.24 -11.33
C ALA A 89 -3.03 6.43 -10.18
N VAL A 90 -2.62 6.11 -8.95
CA VAL A 90 -3.45 6.35 -7.77
C VAL A 90 -3.70 7.84 -7.56
N ALA A 91 -2.66 8.68 -7.65
CA ALA A 91 -2.79 10.13 -7.49
C ALA A 91 -3.73 10.75 -8.53
N ALA A 92 -3.70 10.29 -9.78
CA ALA A 92 -4.57 10.76 -10.85
C ALA A 92 -6.06 10.44 -10.59
N LEU A 93 -6.36 9.29 -9.99
CA LEU A 93 -7.73 8.91 -9.62
C LEU A 93 -8.26 9.64 -8.38
N VAL A 94 -7.37 10.05 -7.48
CA VAL A 94 -7.73 10.86 -6.30
C VAL A 94 -8.00 12.31 -6.68
N LEU A 95 -7.23 12.88 -7.61
CA LEU A 95 -7.26 14.30 -7.99
C LEU A 95 -8.69 14.85 -8.19
N PRO A 96 -9.58 14.26 -9.02
CA PRO A 96 -10.92 14.79 -9.27
C PRO A 96 -11.86 14.70 -8.06
N GLN A 97 -11.49 13.95 -7.03
CA GLN A 97 -12.27 13.77 -5.81
C GLN A 97 -11.89 14.79 -4.72
N LEU A 98 -10.82 15.55 -4.94
CA LEU A 98 -10.37 16.60 -4.01
C LEU A 98 -11.14 17.89 -4.24
N PRO A 99 -11.32 18.72 -3.19
CA PRO A 99 -11.77 20.11 -3.35
C PRO A 99 -10.92 20.83 -4.40
N VAL A 100 -11.54 21.67 -5.23
CA VAL A 100 -10.90 22.31 -6.38
C VAL A 100 -9.66 23.13 -5.96
N GLU A 101 -9.73 23.78 -4.82
CA GLU A 101 -8.64 24.60 -4.27
C GLU A 101 -7.43 23.74 -3.80
N LYS A 102 -7.60 22.44 -3.60
CA LYS A 102 -6.51 21.50 -3.22
C LYS A 102 -5.80 20.88 -4.44
N GLN A 103 -6.45 20.88 -5.59
CA GLN A 103 -5.94 20.20 -6.79
C GLN A 103 -4.60 20.79 -7.30
N PRO A 104 -4.38 22.11 -7.32
CA PRO A 104 -3.08 22.67 -7.68
C PRO A 104 -1.96 22.23 -6.73
N VAL A 105 -2.25 22.20 -5.42
CA VAL A 105 -1.28 21.75 -4.41
C VAL A 105 -0.99 20.25 -4.55
N TRP A 106 -2.00 19.43 -4.83
CA TRP A 106 -1.84 18.01 -5.11
C TRP A 106 -0.90 17.73 -6.28
N ASN A 107 -0.98 18.55 -7.32
CA ASN A 107 -0.14 18.45 -8.52
C ASN A 107 1.21 19.15 -8.38
N SER A 108 1.48 19.85 -7.30
CA SER A 108 2.76 20.53 -7.08
C SER A 108 3.91 19.52 -6.93
N PRO A 109 5.16 19.94 -7.13
CA PRO A 109 6.32 19.08 -6.94
C PRO A 109 6.40 18.49 -5.53
N SER A 110 6.79 17.21 -5.46
CA SER A 110 6.95 16.50 -4.18
C SER A 110 8.02 17.16 -3.29
N PRO A 111 7.75 17.34 -1.99
CA PRO A 111 8.78 17.75 -1.04
C PRO A 111 9.68 16.58 -0.58
N TYR A 112 9.49 15.38 -1.10
CA TYR A 112 10.16 14.16 -0.70
C TYR A 112 11.08 13.63 -1.80
N GLY A 113 12.23 14.23 -1.99
CA GLY A 113 13.26 13.68 -2.86
C GLY A 113 13.21 14.21 -4.29
N ARG A 114 12.52 13.54 -5.22
CA ARG A 114 12.59 13.88 -6.66
C ARG A 114 11.42 14.74 -7.17
N PRO A 115 11.49 16.07 -6.96
CA PRO A 115 10.39 16.98 -7.33
C PRO A 115 10.16 17.07 -8.85
N ASP A 116 11.15 16.70 -9.65
CA ASP A 116 11.13 16.64 -11.12
C ASP A 116 10.29 15.48 -11.67
N VAL A 117 10.07 14.43 -10.87
CA VAL A 117 9.40 13.21 -11.33
C VAL A 117 8.22 12.78 -10.46
N GLN A 118 8.04 13.38 -9.30
CA GLN A 118 6.97 13.03 -8.38
C GLN A 118 6.21 14.26 -7.93
N THR A 119 4.89 14.21 -8.00
CA THR A 119 4.00 15.20 -7.41
C THR A 119 3.79 14.95 -5.92
N LEU A 120 3.29 15.97 -5.21
CA LEU A 120 2.87 15.83 -3.81
C LEU A 120 1.80 14.74 -3.66
N GLY A 121 0.83 14.68 -4.58
CA GLY A 121 -0.19 13.63 -4.61
C GLY A 121 0.40 12.24 -4.81
N GLY A 122 1.39 12.10 -5.69
CA GLY A 122 2.14 10.85 -5.87
C GLY A 122 2.87 10.42 -4.60
N ALA A 123 3.44 11.38 -3.86
CA ALA A 123 4.07 11.09 -2.57
C ALA A 123 3.04 10.64 -1.51
N VAL A 124 1.88 11.30 -1.43
CA VAL A 124 0.78 10.88 -0.54
C VAL A 124 0.32 9.45 -0.88
N ALA A 125 0.08 9.16 -2.17
CA ALA A 125 -0.25 7.81 -2.63
C ALA A 125 0.84 6.81 -2.20
N SER A 126 2.11 7.15 -2.39
CA SER A 126 3.24 6.31 -2.00
C SER A 126 3.25 5.94 -0.50
N PHE A 127 2.94 6.87 0.39
CA PHE A 127 2.81 6.60 1.82
C PHE A 127 1.62 5.69 2.12
N LEU A 128 0.46 5.96 1.51
CA LEU A 128 -0.80 5.29 1.83
C LEU A 128 -0.98 3.92 1.12
N LEU A 129 -0.14 3.58 0.15
CA LEU A 129 -0.13 2.25 -0.45
C LEU A 129 0.33 1.15 0.53
N ARG A 130 1.08 1.49 1.58
CA ARG A 130 1.45 0.51 2.62
C ARG A 130 0.25 0.02 3.42
N PRO A 131 -0.59 0.90 4.01
CA PRO A 131 -1.83 0.45 4.62
C PRO A 131 -2.78 -0.24 3.63
N CYS A 132 -2.77 0.13 2.31
CA CYS A 132 -3.50 -0.64 1.30
C CYS A 132 -3.02 -2.10 1.23
N ALA A 133 -1.73 -2.37 1.37
CA ALA A 133 -1.23 -3.74 1.44
C ALA A 133 -1.74 -4.48 2.69
N PHE A 134 -1.78 -3.79 3.84
CA PHE A 134 -2.30 -4.38 5.09
C PHE A 134 -3.80 -4.68 5.01
N GLU A 135 -4.56 -3.91 4.22
CA GLU A 135 -5.95 -4.22 3.86
C GLU A 135 -6.07 -5.22 2.70
N ARG A 136 -4.97 -5.82 2.28
CA ARG A 136 -4.94 -6.85 1.23
C ARG A 136 -5.42 -6.36 -0.13
N LEU A 137 -5.17 -5.08 -0.46
CA LEU A 137 -5.56 -4.47 -1.73
C LEU A 137 -4.45 -4.51 -2.77
N VAL A 138 -3.18 -4.62 -2.36
CA VAL A 138 -2.02 -4.59 -3.24
C VAL A 138 -0.98 -5.63 -2.84
N VAL A 139 -0.49 -6.35 -3.82
CA VAL A 139 0.61 -7.32 -3.71
C VAL A 139 1.59 -7.13 -4.88
N PHE A 140 2.75 -7.75 -4.77
CA PHE A 140 3.72 -7.77 -5.86
C PHE A 140 3.43 -8.96 -6.77
N GLY A 141 3.32 -8.69 -8.06
CA GLY A 141 3.24 -9.69 -9.12
C GLY A 141 4.63 -10.13 -9.63
N ARG A 142 4.64 -10.82 -10.78
CA ARG A 142 5.89 -11.22 -11.45
C ARG A 142 6.61 -9.97 -11.95
N ARG A 143 7.88 -9.82 -11.55
CA ARG A 143 8.72 -8.70 -11.99
C ARG A 143 8.87 -8.67 -13.51
N GLN A 144 8.96 -7.47 -14.06
CA GLN A 144 9.38 -7.24 -15.46
C GLN A 144 10.82 -6.71 -15.45
N GLY A 145 11.78 -7.57 -15.72
CA GLY A 145 13.19 -7.27 -15.56
C GLY A 145 13.50 -6.88 -14.10
N ALA A 146 14.09 -5.72 -13.89
CA ALA A 146 14.39 -5.17 -12.58
C ALA A 146 13.18 -4.49 -11.91
N LEU A 147 12.11 -4.20 -12.64
CA LEU A 147 10.97 -3.43 -12.15
C LEU A 147 9.97 -4.31 -11.36
N PRO A 148 9.52 -3.86 -10.19
CA PRO A 148 8.41 -4.50 -9.49
C PRO A 148 7.11 -4.31 -10.27
N VAL A 149 6.23 -5.29 -10.19
CA VAL A 149 4.87 -5.22 -10.70
C VAL A 149 3.91 -5.26 -9.53
N PHE A 150 2.85 -4.45 -9.56
CA PHE A 150 1.84 -4.37 -8.52
C PHE A 150 0.49 -4.77 -9.08
N THR A 151 -0.28 -5.53 -8.30
CA THR A 151 -1.58 -6.07 -8.70
C THR A 151 -2.46 -6.30 -7.47
N SER A 152 -3.75 -6.54 -7.65
CA SER A 152 -4.60 -7.02 -6.55
C SER A 152 -4.27 -8.48 -6.23
N PRO A 153 -4.46 -8.91 -4.97
CA PRO A 153 -4.30 -10.32 -4.60
C PRO A 153 -5.15 -11.27 -5.46
N GLU A 154 -6.39 -10.90 -5.72
CA GLU A 154 -7.32 -11.72 -6.51
C GLU A 154 -6.85 -11.87 -7.96
N ALA A 155 -6.46 -10.78 -8.61
CA ALA A 155 -5.91 -10.83 -9.96
C ALA A 155 -4.60 -11.65 -10.02
N TRP A 156 -3.78 -11.59 -8.96
CA TRP A 156 -2.55 -12.35 -8.87
C TRP A 156 -2.78 -13.85 -8.66
N LEU A 157 -3.64 -14.20 -7.73
CA LEU A 157 -3.87 -15.60 -7.31
C LEU A 157 -4.91 -16.32 -8.17
N GLY A 158 -5.83 -15.58 -8.81
CA GLY A 158 -7.02 -16.12 -9.46
C GLY A 158 -8.15 -16.46 -8.47
N ALA A 159 -7.97 -16.14 -7.18
CA ALA A 159 -8.94 -16.33 -6.11
C ALA A 159 -8.69 -15.33 -4.98
N PRO A 160 -9.71 -15.01 -4.16
CA PRO A 160 -9.51 -14.14 -3.00
C PRO A 160 -8.58 -14.78 -1.98
N LEU A 161 -7.86 -13.94 -1.23
CA LEU A 161 -7.07 -14.40 -0.09
C LEU A 161 -7.97 -15.02 0.97
N PRO A 162 -7.48 -16.04 1.72
CA PRO A 162 -8.22 -16.62 2.83
C PRO A 162 -8.72 -15.55 3.82
N PRO A 163 -9.91 -15.71 4.43
CA PRO A 163 -10.40 -14.74 5.40
C PRO A 163 -9.41 -14.60 6.56
N PRO A 164 -9.26 -13.39 7.14
CA PRO A 164 -8.36 -13.17 8.25
C PRO A 164 -8.86 -13.92 9.51
N ARG A 165 -7.94 -14.55 10.21
CA ARG A 165 -8.22 -15.24 11.48
C ARG A 165 -8.25 -14.25 12.63
N PRO A 166 -9.12 -14.42 13.64
CA PRO A 166 -9.21 -13.50 14.78
C PRO A 166 -7.90 -13.38 15.58
N ASP A 167 -7.07 -14.42 15.58
CA ASP A 167 -5.81 -14.51 16.31
C ASP A 167 -4.58 -14.08 15.50
N ALA A 168 -4.76 -13.47 14.33
CA ALA A 168 -3.67 -13.11 13.42
C ALA A 168 -2.57 -12.27 14.12
N ALA A 169 -2.94 -11.26 14.91
CA ALA A 169 -2.00 -10.43 15.66
C ALA A 169 -1.22 -11.23 16.72
N LEU A 170 -1.88 -12.12 17.46
CA LEU A 170 -1.23 -12.99 18.43
C LEU A 170 -0.23 -13.93 17.74
N ARG A 171 -0.60 -14.48 16.58
CA ARG A 171 0.29 -15.34 15.78
C ARG A 171 1.51 -14.58 15.28
N LEU A 172 1.34 -13.33 14.86
CA LEU A 172 2.46 -12.48 14.48
C LEU A 172 3.40 -12.24 15.67
N ALA A 173 2.85 -11.86 16.83
CA ALA A 173 3.63 -11.62 18.05
C ALA A 173 4.41 -12.88 18.48
N ARG A 174 3.78 -14.05 18.48
CA ARG A 174 4.45 -15.32 18.80
C ARG A 174 5.61 -15.64 17.84
N ARG A 175 5.40 -15.42 16.52
CA ARG A 175 6.48 -15.61 15.53
C ARG A 175 7.62 -14.63 15.74
N PHE A 176 7.30 -13.38 16.04
CA PHE A 176 8.32 -12.37 16.31
C PHE A 176 9.18 -12.75 17.52
N VAL A 177 8.56 -13.11 18.64
CA VAL A 177 9.27 -13.57 19.86
C VAL A 177 10.08 -14.83 19.58
N HIS A 178 9.52 -15.80 18.83
CA HIS A 178 10.26 -17.02 18.47
C HIS A 178 11.51 -16.75 17.63
N CYS A 179 11.46 -15.75 16.76
CA CYS A 179 12.60 -15.44 15.86
C CYS A 179 13.64 -14.48 16.45
N TYR A 180 13.23 -13.61 17.36
CA TYR A 180 14.03 -12.48 17.83
C TYR A 180 14.10 -12.33 19.36
N GLY A 181 13.31 -13.06 20.11
CA GLY A 181 13.24 -13.09 21.57
C GLY A 181 14.03 -14.25 22.18
#